data_a57fcc831fd420546ce15ff6ae55e3be
#
_entry.id   a57fcc831fd420546ce15ff6ae55e3be
#
_cell.length_a   1.000
_cell.length_b   1.000
_cell.length_c   1.000
_cell.angle_alpha   90.00
_cell.angle_beta   90.00
_cell.angle_gamma   90.00
#
_symmetry.space_group_name_H-M   'P 1'
#
loop_
_entity.id
_entity.type
_entity.pdbx_description
1 polymer ?
#
loop_
_entity_poly.entity_id
_entity_poly.type
_entity_poly.pdbx_seq_one_letter_code
_entity_poly.pdbx_strand_id
1 'polypeptide(L)'
;MADMRSFRDAVIAWAAGGSGDPAYELATLLPVRGAVLLEGPSDVAAVEALAAGYGRDLAAEGVCVLAMGGAMSVARFIDRLGPDGLDLHLTGLCDERERGYYARGWARAGLPPDFFVCDSDLEDELIRALGVERVTELIRQEGDLRPLQTFLSQPAQRGRSPQQQLRRFLGTKKGRKIRYGRVLIEGLPPDRVPAPLEDLLDIV
;
A
#
# COMPACT_ATOMS: atom_id res chain seq x y z
N MET A 1 4.05 23.14 -10.68
CA MET A 1 2.65 22.93 -11.09
C MET A 1 1.99 22.16 -9.98
N ALA A 2 0.82 22.61 -9.51
CA ALA A 2 0.09 21.88 -8.45
C ALA A 2 -0.42 20.55 -9.04
N ASP A 3 -0.05 19.46 -8.41
CA ASP A 3 -0.50 18.10 -8.75
C ASP A 3 -0.59 17.22 -7.49
N MET A 4 -1.21 16.05 -7.60
CA MET A 4 -1.39 15.14 -6.48
C MET A 4 -0.06 14.65 -5.89
N ARG A 5 1.00 14.59 -6.68
CA ARG A 5 2.34 14.24 -6.19
C ARG A 5 2.87 15.31 -5.25
N SER A 6 2.77 16.59 -5.65
CA SER A 6 3.18 17.72 -4.82
C SER A 6 2.39 17.78 -3.51
N PHE A 7 1.09 17.49 -3.55
CA PHE A 7 0.25 17.38 -2.35
C PHE A 7 0.72 16.23 -1.44
N ARG A 8 0.96 15.05 -2.01
CA ARG A 8 1.50 13.89 -1.27
C ARG A 8 2.81 14.24 -0.55
N ASP A 9 3.75 14.85 -1.27
CA ASP A 9 5.05 15.22 -0.70
C ASP A 9 4.92 16.26 0.42
N ALA A 10 4.03 17.25 0.27
CA ALA A 10 3.73 18.25 1.29
C ALA A 10 3.13 17.62 2.56
N VAL A 11 2.19 16.68 2.40
CA VAL A 11 1.59 15.93 3.53
C VAL A 11 2.64 15.10 4.26
N ILE A 12 3.51 14.40 3.54
CA ILE A 12 4.58 13.60 4.14
C ILE A 12 5.55 14.50 4.91
N ALA A 13 5.96 15.64 4.35
CA ALA A 13 6.82 16.61 5.03
C ALA A 13 6.14 17.17 6.29
N TRP A 14 4.85 17.51 6.22
CA TRP A 14 4.07 17.94 7.38
C TRP A 14 3.97 16.86 8.45
N ALA A 15 3.72 15.61 8.07
CA ALA A 15 3.70 14.48 8.99
C ALA A 15 5.07 14.22 9.65
N ALA A 16 6.16 14.60 8.99
CA ALA A 16 7.52 14.54 9.55
C ALA A 16 7.87 15.70 10.49
N GLY A 17 6.95 16.68 10.70
CA GLY A 17 7.13 17.82 11.59
C GLY A 17 7.38 19.16 10.88
N GLY A 18 7.27 19.20 9.55
CA GLY A 18 7.30 20.43 8.77
C GLY A 18 6.02 21.27 8.91
N SER A 19 5.96 22.45 8.23
CA SER A 19 4.74 23.26 8.14
C SER A 19 3.63 22.52 7.38
N GLY A 20 2.38 22.74 7.79
CA GLY A 20 1.18 22.29 7.08
C GLY A 20 0.78 23.21 5.93
N ASP A 21 1.27 24.46 5.91
CA ASP A 21 0.83 25.48 4.93
C ASP A 21 0.87 24.99 3.48
N PRO A 22 1.96 24.32 3.00
CA PRO A 22 1.98 23.82 1.63
C PRO A 22 0.89 22.78 1.32
N ALA A 23 0.54 21.94 2.31
CA ALA A 23 -0.52 20.94 2.12
C ALA A 23 -1.90 21.63 2.05
N TYR A 24 -2.16 22.62 2.93
CA TYR A 24 -3.39 23.42 2.88
C TYR A 24 -3.52 24.20 1.57
N GLU A 25 -2.47 24.87 1.13
CA GLU A 25 -2.48 25.60 -0.16
C GLU A 25 -2.80 24.65 -1.33
N LEU A 26 -2.14 23.48 -1.39
CA LEU A 26 -2.38 22.51 -2.45
C LEU A 26 -3.78 21.91 -2.39
N ALA A 27 -4.33 21.67 -1.19
CA ALA A 27 -5.70 21.20 -1.02
C ALA A 27 -6.75 22.20 -1.50
N THR A 28 -6.45 23.50 -1.52
CA THR A 28 -7.34 24.51 -2.11
C THR A 28 -7.28 24.58 -3.64
N LEU A 29 -6.16 24.15 -4.22
CA LEU A 29 -5.90 24.20 -5.66
C LEU A 29 -6.27 22.91 -6.40
N LEU A 30 -6.34 21.81 -5.68
CA LEU A 30 -6.59 20.46 -6.20
C LEU A 30 -7.92 19.93 -5.68
N PRO A 31 -8.66 19.13 -6.45
CA PRO A 31 -9.92 18.53 -6.01
C PRO A 31 -9.67 17.33 -5.08
N VAL A 32 -8.82 17.52 -4.05
CA VAL A 32 -8.54 16.42 -3.11
C VAL A 32 -9.76 16.16 -2.25
N ARG A 33 -10.28 14.93 -2.28
CA ARG A 33 -11.47 14.50 -1.52
C ARG A 33 -11.18 13.39 -0.52
N GLY A 34 -10.10 12.63 -0.72
CA GLY A 34 -9.77 11.50 0.13
C GLY A 34 -8.31 11.13 0.14
N ALA A 35 -7.94 10.33 1.12
CA ALA A 35 -6.59 9.79 1.22
C ALA A 35 -6.61 8.31 1.63
N VAL A 36 -5.75 7.52 0.98
CA VAL A 36 -5.48 6.12 1.29
C VAL A 36 -4.19 6.03 2.08
N LEU A 37 -4.28 5.57 3.32
CA LEU A 37 -3.15 5.45 4.24
C LEU A 37 -2.55 4.04 4.18
N LEU A 38 -1.34 3.94 3.66
CA LEU A 38 -0.61 2.69 3.46
C LEU A 38 0.71 2.69 4.23
N GLU A 39 1.19 1.52 4.61
CA GLU A 39 2.42 1.44 5.39
C GLU A 39 3.64 1.90 4.60
N GLY A 40 3.77 1.43 3.37
CA GLY A 40 4.98 1.65 2.60
C GLY A 40 4.78 1.83 1.09
N PRO A 41 5.86 2.15 0.37
CA PRO A 41 5.79 2.40 -1.06
C PRO A 41 5.48 1.16 -1.92
N SER A 42 5.62 -0.06 -1.38
CA SER A 42 5.19 -1.29 -2.04
C SER A 42 3.67 -1.39 -2.13
N ASP A 43 3.01 -0.99 -1.04
CA ASP A 43 1.56 -1.03 -0.93
C ASP A 43 0.94 0.05 -1.83
N VAL A 44 1.57 1.24 -1.89
CA VAL A 44 1.21 2.29 -2.85
C VAL A 44 1.30 1.78 -4.28
N ALA A 45 2.42 1.13 -4.64
CA ALA A 45 2.61 0.59 -6.00
C ALA A 45 1.56 -0.48 -6.35
N ALA A 46 1.14 -1.29 -5.38
CA ALA A 46 0.11 -2.31 -5.56
C ALA A 46 -1.29 -1.67 -5.75
N VAL A 47 -1.68 -0.74 -4.89
CA VAL A 47 -2.99 -0.07 -4.95
C VAL A 47 -3.12 0.77 -6.23
N GLU A 48 -2.08 1.54 -6.59
CA GLU A 48 -2.08 2.33 -7.83
C GLU A 48 -2.14 1.43 -9.08
N ALA A 49 -1.43 0.29 -9.08
CA ALA A 49 -1.47 -0.68 -10.17
C ALA A 49 -2.85 -1.35 -10.30
N LEU A 50 -3.49 -1.69 -9.19
CA LEU A 50 -4.82 -2.29 -9.19
C LEU A 50 -5.86 -1.31 -9.72
N ALA A 51 -5.86 -0.07 -9.24
CA ALA A 51 -6.74 0.99 -9.75
C ALA A 51 -6.57 1.20 -11.26
N ALA A 52 -5.32 1.28 -11.73
CA ALA A 52 -5.02 1.39 -13.16
C ALA A 52 -5.53 0.19 -13.96
N GLY A 53 -5.44 -1.03 -13.41
CA GLY A 53 -6.00 -2.25 -14.01
C GLY A 53 -7.53 -2.18 -14.20
N TYR A 54 -8.23 -1.46 -13.34
CA TYR A 54 -9.67 -1.15 -13.47
C TYR A 54 -9.95 0.12 -14.28
N GLY A 55 -8.93 0.73 -14.90
CA GLY A 55 -9.07 1.95 -15.69
C GLY A 55 -9.29 3.21 -14.85
N ARG A 56 -9.00 3.18 -13.54
CA ARG A 56 -9.13 4.31 -12.61
C ARG A 56 -7.81 5.05 -12.45
N ASP A 57 -7.87 6.36 -12.40
CA ASP A 57 -6.77 7.25 -11.99
C ASP A 57 -7.15 7.92 -10.67
N LEU A 58 -6.71 7.33 -9.55
CA LEU A 58 -7.04 7.81 -8.21
C LEU A 58 -6.63 9.27 -7.99
N ALA A 59 -5.50 9.69 -8.57
CA ALA A 59 -5.06 11.08 -8.48
C ALA A 59 -6.01 12.03 -9.21
N ALA A 60 -6.45 11.67 -10.42
CA ALA A 60 -7.46 12.44 -11.16
C ALA A 60 -8.83 12.43 -10.48
N GLU A 61 -9.15 11.37 -9.75
CA GLU A 61 -10.37 11.24 -8.95
C GLU A 61 -10.29 12.00 -7.61
N GLY A 62 -9.18 12.67 -7.32
CA GLY A 62 -9.00 13.44 -6.09
C GLY A 62 -8.60 12.59 -4.87
N VAL A 63 -8.11 11.39 -5.07
CA VAL A 63 -7.68 10.47 -4.01
C VAL A 63 -6.15 10.44 -3.92
N CYS A 64 -5.60 10.80 -2.75
CA CYS A 64 -4.18 10.78 -2.48
C CYS A 64 -3.76 9.45 -1.84
N VAL A 65 -2.98 8.63 -2.54
CA VAL A 65 -2.44 7.38 -1.99
C VAL A 65 -1.09 7.66 -1.32
N LEU A 66 -0.97 7.37 -0.02
CA LEU A 66 0.12 7.80 0.86
C LEU A 66 0.89 6.62 1.46
N ALA A 67 2.22 6.64 1.33
CA ALA A 67 3.11 5.78 2.11
C ALA A 67 3.51 6.50 3.41
N MET A 68 3.05 6.03 4.56
CA MET A 68 3.26 6.68 5.86
C MET A 68 4.65 6.45 6.47
N GLY A 69 5.44 5.52 5.91
CA GLY A 69 6.74 5.13 6.45
C GLY A 69 6.64 4.25 7.70
N GLY A 70 5.57 3.48 7.81
CA GLY A 70 5.28 2.52 8.87
C GLY A 70 3.95 2.77 9.58
N ALA A 71 3.29 1.70 10.02
CA ALA A 71 1.95 1.72 10.62
C ALA A 71 1.84 2.58 11.89
N MET A 72 2.92 2.72 12.66
CA MET A 72 2.92 3.58 13.86
C MET A 72 2.68 5.06 13.55
N SER A 73 2.85 5.48 12.30
CA SER A 73 2.62 6.87 11.87
C SER A 73 1.14 7.18 11.59
N VAL A 74 0.27 6.18 11.50
CA VAL A 74 -1.12 6.33 11.07
C VAL A 74 -1.89 7.40 11.82
N ALA A 75 -1.80 7.43 13.14
CA ALA A 75 -2.48 8.41 13.97
C ALA A 75 -2.08 9.86 13.61
N ARG A 76 -0.80 10.07 13.27
CA ARG A 76 -0.27 11.38 12.87
C ARG A 76 -0.83 11.83 11.52
N PHE A 77 -1.03 10.91 10.58
CA PHE A 77 -1.67 11.23 9.30
C PHE A 77 -3.16 11.50 9.47
N ILE A 78 -3.85 10.74 10.31
CA ILE A 78 -5.26 10.97 10.63
C ILE A 78 -5.47 12.35 11.25
N ASP A 79 -4.63 12.78 12.20
CA ASP A 79 -4.71 14.11 12.84
C ASP A 79 -4.58 15.26 11.83
N ARG A 80 -3.87 15.05 10.72
CA ARG A 80 -3.63 16.08 9.69
C ARG A 80 -4.65 16.07 8.58
N LEU A 81 -5.09 14.90 8.20
CA LEU A 81 -5.91 14.71 7.01
C LEU A 81 -7.40 14.51 7.33
N GLY A 82 -7.71 14.05 8.54
CA GLY A 82 -9.07 13.82 9.01
C GLY A 82 -9.79 15.09 9.50
N PRO A 83 -10.84 14.92 10.32
CA PRO A 83 -11.77 16.00 10.69
C PRO A 83 -11.10 17.20 11.37
N ASP A 84 -10.04 16.98 12.15
CA ASP A 84 -9.32 18.06 12.85
C ASP A 84 -8.25 18.74 11.97
N GLY A 85 -8.07 18.27 10.73
CA GLY A 85 -7.09 18.78 9.77
C GLY A 85 -7.71 19.23 8.45
N LEU A 86 -7.42 18.50 7.37
CA LEU A 86 -7.92 18.81 6.01
C LEU A 86 -9.34 18.29 5.73
N ASP A 87 -9.97 17.61 6.68
CA ASP A 87 -11.32 17.03 6.59
C ASP A 87 -11.54 16.13 5.35
N LEU A 88 -10.55 15.31 5.03
CA LEU A 88 -10.59 14.36 3.92
C LEU A 88 -11.25 13.05 4.35
N HIS A 89 -11.90 12.37 3.41
CA HIS A 89 -12.31 10.98 3.60
C HIS A 89 -11.05 10.10 3.72
N LEU A 90 -10.94 9.33 4.81
CA LEU A 90 -9.77 8.50 5.09
C LEU A 90 -10.12 7.02 4.99
N THR A 91 -9.31 6.30 4.26
CA THR A 91 -9.30 4.84 4.27
C THR A 91 -7.86 4.32 4.34
N GLY A 92 -7.68 3.01 4.46
CA GLY A 92 -6.34 2.44 4.54
C GLY A 92 -6.29 0.93 4.40
N LEU A 93 -5.08 0.43 4.22
CA LEU A 93 -4.78 -0.99 4.21
C LEU A 93 -3.60 -1.26 5.14
N CYS A 94 -3.69 -2.30 5.94
CA CYS A 94 -2.62 -2.70 6.85
C CYS A 94 -2.47 -4.22 6.94
N ASP A 95 -1.30 -4.63 7.41
CA ASP A 95 -1.05 -6.01 7.79
C ASP A 95 -1.78 -6.36 9.09
N GLU A 96 -2.13 -7.63 9.31
CA GLU A 96 -2.82 -8.08 10.54
C GLU A 96 -2.09 -7.65 11.82
N ARG A 97 -0.77 -7.61 11.80
CA ARG A 97 0.03 -7.22 12.98
C ARG A 97 -0.09 -5.74 13.30
N GLU A 98 -0.36 -4.91 12.31
CA GLU A 98 -0.48 -3.45 12.41
C GLU A 98 -1.92 -2.98 12.66
N ARG A 99 -2.92 -3.86 12.54
CA ARG A 99 -4.35 -3.57 12.77
C ARG A 99 -4.61 -2.73 14.02
N GLY A 100 -3.90 -3.03 15.11
CA GLY A 100 -4.08 -2.29 16.36
C GLY A 100 -3.68 -0.81 16.31
N TYR A 101 -2.74 -0.41 15.44
CA TYR A 101 -2.38 0.99 15.24
C TYR A 101 -3.48 1.73 14.48
N TYR A 102 -4.01 1.13 13.42
CA TYR A 102 -5.10 1.68 12.63
C TYR A 102 -6.37 1.81 13.47
N ALA A 103 -6.81 0.75 14.14
CA ALA A 103 -8.01 0.78 15.00
C ALA A 103 -7.96 1.90 16.06
N ARG A 104 -6.81 2.06 16.72
CA ARG A 104 -6.64 3.14 17.71
C ARG A 104 -6.64 4.53 17.08
N GLY A 105 -6.02 4.68 15.89
CA GLY A 105 -5.99 5.95 15.18
C GLY A 105 -7.38 6.43 14.79
N TRP A 106 -8.16 5.55 14.14
CA TRP A 106 -9.54 5.82 13.74
C TRP A 106 -10.45 6.10 14.95
N ALA A 107 -10.39 5.25 15.97
CA ALA A 107 -11.20 5.43 17.19
C ALA A 107 -10.90 6.77 17.90
N ARG A 108 -9.62 7.18 17.95
CA ARG A 108 -9.21 8.46 18.58
C ARG A 108 -9.78 9.66 17.82
N ALA A 109 -9.86 9.58 16.50
CA ALA A 109 -10.41 10.62 15.66
C ALA A 109 -11.95 10.58 15.57
N GLY A 110 -12.62 9.63 16.23
CA GLY A 110 -14.07 9.45 16.13
C GLY A 110 -14.57 9.02 14.76
N LEU A 111 -13.67 8.45 13.93
CA LEU A 111 -14.00 8.00 12.58
C LEU A 111 -14.52 6.54 12.58
N PRO A 112 -15.41 6.19 11.64
CA PRO A 112 -15.74 4.79 11.39
C PRO A 112 -14.47 4.03 10.95
N PRO A 113 -14.33 2.73 11.25
CA PRO A 113 -13.12 1.98 10.98
C PRO A 113 -12.98 1.60 9.50
N ASP A 114 -12.92 2.57 8.62
CA ASP A 114 -12.84 2.41 7.16
C ASP A 114 -11.40 2.07 6.74
N PHE A 115 -10.88 0.97 7.26
CA PHE A 115 -9.59 0.40 6.85
C PHE A 115 -9.67 -1.11 6.73
N PHE A 116 -8.88 -1.67 5.84
CA PHE A 116 -8.88 -3.09 5.50
C PHE A 116 -7.60 -3.77 5.98
N VAL A 117 -7.71 -5.07 6.25
CA VAL A 117 -6.62 -5.82 6.89
C VAL A 117 -6.27 -7.01 6.01
N CYS A 118 -5.00 -7.09 5.57
CA CYS A 118 -4.45 -8.27 4.92
C CYS A 118 -4.20 -9.36 5.95
N ASP A 119 -4.61 -10.59 5.66
CA ASP A 119 -4.22 -11.76 6.45
C ASP A 119 -2.72 -12.01 6.26
N SER A 120 -1.96 -11.85 7.32
CA SER A 120 -0.50 -11.80 7.37
C SER A 120 0.05 -10.46 6.82
N ASP A 121 0.24 -10.29 5.52
CA ASP A 121 0.63 -9.05 4.83
C ASP A 121 0.20 -9.09 3.34
N LEU A 122 0.35 -7.95 2.66
CA LEU A 122 -0.05 -7.81 1.26
C LEU A 122 0.68 -8.79 0.33
N GLU A 123 1.97 -9.04 0.54
CA GLU A 123 2.71 -10.00 -0.29
C GLU A 123 2.16 -11.42 -0.13
N ASP A 124 1.78 -11.80 1.07
CA ASP A 124 1.20 -13.12 1.33
C ASP A 124 -0.17 -13.27 0.66
N GLU A 125 -1.04 -12.24 0.73
CA GLU A 125 -2.31 -12.19 0.01
C GLU A 125 -2.12 -12.41 -1.49
N LEU A 126 -1.19 -11.66 -2.09
CA LEU A 126 -0.93 -11.73 -3.54
C LEU A 126 -0.34 -13.09 -3.95
N ILE A 127 0.56 -13.67 -3.14
CA ILE A 127 1.10 -15.01 -3.40
C ILE A 127 0.01 -16.08 -3.28
N ARG A 128 -0.91 -15.96 -2.32
CA ARG A 128 -2.05 -16.88 -2.18
C ARG A 128 -2.99 -16.80 -3.37
N ALA A 129 -3.32 -15.60 -3.80
CA ALA A 129 -4.22 -15.36 -4.92
C ALA A 129 -3.66 -15.88 -6.25
N LEU A 130 -2.36 -15.65 -6.51
CA LEU A 130 -1.68 -16.08 -7.74
C LEU A 130 -1.29 -17.56 -7.72
N GLY A 131 -0.89 -18.07 -6.56
CA GLY A 131 -0.23 -19.35 -6.41
C GLY A 131 1.28 -19.31 -6.71
N VAL A 132 2.01 -20.23 -6.09
CA VAL A 132 3.48 -20.31 -6.14
C VAL A 132 4.03 -20.39 -7.56
N GLU A 133 3.39 -21.16 -8.42
CA GLU A 133 3.82 -21.37 -9.81
C GLU A 133 3.75 -20.07 -10.62
N ARG A 134 2.63 -19.37 -10.53
CA ARG A 134 2.43 -18.11 -11.25
C ARG A 134 3.40 -17.02 -10.75
N VAL A 135 3.58 -16.89 -9.45
CA VAL A 135 4.56 -15.95 -8.87
C VAL A 135 5.98 -16.27 -9.34
N THR A 136 6.35 -17.55 -9.40
CA THR A 136 7.68 -17.97 -9.90
C THR A 136 7.84 -17.62 -11.39
N GLU A 137 6.77 -17.75 -12.19
CA GLU A 137 6.78 -17.35 -13.59
C GLU A 137 6.97 -15.84 -13.76
N LEU A 138 6.26 -15.03 -12.98
CA LEU A 138 6.43 -13.57 -12.96
C LEU A 138 7.87 -13.18 -12.56
N ILE A 139 8.43 -13.84 -11.55
CA ILE A 139 9.85 -13.65 -11.15
C ILE A 139 10.81 -13.98 -12.30
N ARG A 140 10.51 -15.00 -13.10
CA ARG A 140 11.31 -15.36 -14.28
C ARG A 140 11.20 -14.27 -15.35
N GLN A 141 10.00 -13.79 -15.65
CA GLN A 141 9.75 -12.72 -16.63
C GLN A 141 10.49 -11.43 -16.25
N GLU A 142 10.56 -11.13 -14.95
CA GLU A 142 11.31 -10.00 -14.41
C GLU A 142 12.84 -10.19 -14.37
N GLY A 143 13.35 -11.33 -14.81
CA GLY A 143 14.78 -11.63 -14.84
C GLY A 143 15.37 -12.00 -13.48
N ASP A 144 14.55 -12.19 -12.44
CA ASP A 144 14.99 -12.48 -11.06
C ASP A 144 15.07 -14.00 -10.73
N LEU A 145 14.98 -14.90 -11.75
CA LEU A 145 15.01 -16.34 -11.50
C LEU A 145 16.32 -16.82 -10.86
N ARG A 146 17.48 -16.34 -11.37
CA ARG A 146 18.78 -16.68 -10.78
C ARG A 146 18.93 -16.19 -9.32
N PRO A 147 18.62 -14.91 -9.00
CA PRO A 147 18.53 -14.44 -7.63
C PRO A 147 17.62 -15.29 -6.74
N LEU A 148 16.45 -15.71 -7.23
CA LEU A 148 15.54 -16.59 -6.49
C LEU A 148 16.19 -17.95 -6.20
N GLN A 149 16.77 -18.61 -7.19
CA GLN A 149 17.44 -19.91 -7.02
C GLN A 149 18.59 -19.83 -5.99
N THR A 150 19.41 -18.77 -6.06
CA THR A 150 20.48 -18.51 -5.08
C THR A 150 19.91 -18.30 -3.68
N PHE A 151 18.79 -17.58 -3.56
CA PHE A 151 18.11 -17.37 -2.28
C PHE A 151 17.58 -18.69 -1.71
N LEU A 152 16.93 -19.52 -2.53
CA LEU A 152 16.33 -20.80 -2.11
C LEU A 152 17.40 -21.82 -1.68
N SER A 153 18.62 -21.76 -2.23
CA SER A 153 19.72 -22.65 -1.83
C SER A 153 20.30 -22.36 -0.43
N GLN A 154 19.97 -21.20 0.16
CA GLN A 154 20.47 -20.83 1.48
C GLN A 154 19.92 -21.73 2.59
N PRO A 155 20.76 -22.13 3.57
CA PRO A 155 20.31 -22.97 4.69
C PRO A 155 19.11 -22.40 5.44
N ALA A 156 19.00 -21.08 5.55
CA ALA A 156 17.92 -20.37 6.22
C ALA A 156 16.53 -20.57 5.55
N GLN A 157 16.49 -21.10 4.31
CA GLN A 157 15.23 -21.38 3.60
C GLN A 157 14.75 -22.83 3.77
N ARG A 158 15.60 -23.71 4.34
CA ARG A 158 15.24 -25.11 4.57
C ARG A 158 14.06 -25.20 5.56
N GLY A 159 13.10 -26.07 5.26
CA GLY A 159 11.93 -26.30 6.10
C GLY A 159 10.84 -25.23 6.00
N ARG A 160 11.02 -24.18 5.19
CA ARG A 160 9.96 -23.21 4.87
C ARG A 160 9.10 -23.71 3.73
N SER A 161 7.79 -23.39 3.77
CA SER A 161 6.93 -23.63 2.62
C SER A 161 7.35 -22.76 1.42
N PRO A 162 7.04 -23.17 0.17
CA PRO A 162 7.35 -22.37 -1.01
C PRO A 162 6.77 -20.95 -0.94
N GLN A 163 5.57 -20.78 -0.42
CA GLN A 163 4.93 -19.48 -0.20
C GLN A 163 5.77 -18.59 0.74
N GLN A 164 6.19 -19.13 1.90
CA GLN A 164 7.03 -18.42 2.84
C GLN A 164 8.39 -18.04 2.25
N GLN A 165 8.96 -18.90 1.40
CA GLN A 165 10.21 -18.63 0.71
C GLN A 165 10.06 -17.47 -0.28
N LEU A 166 8.99 -17.48 -1.10
CA LEU A 166 8.70 -16.40 -2.04
C LEU A 166 8.47 -15.07 -1.31
N ARG A 167 7.60 -15.05 -0.29
CA ARG A 167 7.36 -13.85 0.52
C ARG A 167 8.66 -13.25 1.06
N ARG A 168 9.53 -14.08 1.63
CA ARG A 168 10.85 -13.63 2.12
C ARG A 168 11.73 -13.12 0.99
N PHE A 169 11.75 -13.79 -0.16
CA PHE A 169 12.53 -13.36 -1.33
C PHE A 169 12.09 -11.98 -1.81
N LEU A 170 10.80 -11.74 -1.93
CA LEU A 170 10.24 -10.44 -2.34
C LEU A 170 10.67 -9.32 -1.38
N GLY A 171 10.70 -9.58 -0.08
CA GLY A 171 11.11 -8.62 0.96
C GLY A 171 12.61 -8.40 1.11
N THR A 172 13.51 -9.14 0.40
CA THR A 172 14.97 -9.05 0.62
C THR A 172 15.60 -7.72 0.22
N LYS A 173 14.97 -6.95 -0.66
CA LYS A 173 15.47 -5.64 -1.13
C LYS A 173 14.31 -4.67 -1.29
N LYS A 174 14.46 -3.43 -0.78
CA LYS A 174 13.44 -2.39 -0.86
C LYS A 174 12.92 -2.17 -2.29
N GLY A 175 13.81 -2.03 -3.27
CA GLY A 175 13.41 -1.84 -4.67
C GLY A 175 12.70 -3.06 -5.28
N ARG A 176 13.05 -4.28 -4.83
CA ARG A 176 12.34 -5.50 -5.23
C ARG A 176 10.92 -5.49 -4.68
N LYS A 177 10.75 -5.22 -3.39
CA LYS A 177 9.43 -5.18 -2.75
C LYS A 177 8.49 -4.23 -3.50
N ILE A 178 8.94 -3.01 -3.80
CA ILE A 178 8.15 -2.01 -4.54
C ILE A 178 7.78 -2.51 -5.95
N ARG A 179 8.76 -3.02 -6.71
CA ARG A 179 8.52 -3.54 -8.06
C ARG A 179 7.49 -4.66 -8.07
N TYR A 180 7.64 -5.63 -7.17
CA TYR A 180 6.73 -6.77 -7.11
C TYR A 180 5.37 -6.44 -6.52
N GLY A 181 5.20 -5.39 -5.73
CA GLY A 181 3.89 -4.86 -5.38
C GLY A 181 3.04 -4.61 -6.63
N ARG A 182 3.64 -3.97 -7.66
CA ARG A 182 3.02 -3.75 -8.96
C ARG A 182 2.91 -5.03 -9.80
N VAL A 183 4.02 -5.75 -10.01
CA VAL A 183 4.09 -6.91 -10.91
C VAL A 183 3.11 -8.01 -10.52
N LEU A 184 2.95 -8.27 -9.22
CA LEU A 184 2.02 -9.28 -8.74
C LEU A 184 0.56 -8.88 -9.00
N ILE A 185 0.22 -7.62 -8.79
CA ILE A 185 -1.10 -7.07 -9.13
C ILE A 185 -1.39 -7.19 -10.63
N GLU A 186 -0.47 -6.74 -11.48
CA GLU A 186 -0.62 -6.84 -12.93
C GLU A 186 -0.73 -8.30 -13.43
N GLY A 187 -0.23 -9.25 -12.65
CA GLY A 187 -0.33 -10.68 -12.94
C GLY A 187 -1.59 -11.37 -12.43
N LEU A 188 -2.43 -10.66 -11.63
CA LEU A 188 -3.66 -11.21 -11.07
C LEU A 188 -4.77 -11.31 -12.11
N PRO A 189 -5.48 -12.43 -12.20
CA PRO A 189 -6.78 -12.46 -12.84
C PRO A 189 -7.79 -11.57 -12.09
N PRO A 190 -8.70 -10.87 -12.78
CA PRO A 190 -9.68 -9.98 -12.13
C PRO A 190 -10.57 -10.66 -11.07
N ASP A 191 -10.85 -11.94 -11.25
CA ASP A 191 -11.67 -12.75 -10.34
C ASP A 191 -10.89 -13.30 -9.12
N ARG A 192 -9.62 -12.92 -8.98
CA ARG A 192 -8.74 -13.36 -7.88
C ARG A 192 -8.12 -12.22 -7.08
N VAL A 193 -8.63 -11.02 -7.23
CA VAL A 193 -8.18 -9.90 -6.41
C VAL A 193 -8.51 -10.19 -4.94
N PRO A 194 -7.55 -10.06 -4.00
CA PRO A 194 -7.83 -10.24 -2.58
C PRO A 194 -8.88 -9.25 -2.07
N ALA A 195 -9.84 -9.74 -1.28
CA ALA A 195 -10.95 -8.92 -0.77
C ALA A 195 -10.50 -7.62 -0.10
N PRO A 196 -9.43 -7.55 0.74
CA PRO A 196 -9.03 -6.29 1.33
C PRO A 196 -8.62 -5.20 0.32
N LEU A 197 -8.13 -5.60 -0.86
CA LEU A 197 -7.79 -4.67 -1.94
C LEU A 197 -9.01 -4.26 -2.75
N GLU A 198 -9.93 -5.19 -2.98
CA GLU A 198 -11.17 -4.93 -3.69
C GLU A 198 -12.06 -3.97 -2.87
N ASP A 199 -12.29 -4.31 -1.60
CA ASP A 199 -13.06 -3.48 -0.66
C ASP A 199 -12.44 -2.07 -0.49
N LEU A 200 -11.10 -1.97 -0.50
CA LEU A 200 -10.39 -0.68 -0.46
C LEU A 200 -10.72 0.17 -1.69
N LEU A 201 -10.72 -0.41 -2.88
CA LEU A 201 -11.02 0.33 -4.11
C LEU A 201 -12.49 0.68 -4.25
N ASP A 202 -13.38 -0.06 -3.64
CA ASP A 202 -14.83 0.21 -3.66
C ASP A 202 -15.21 1.42 -2.81
N ILE A 203 -14.43 1.73 -1.76
CA ILE A 203 -14.72 2.84 -0.84
C ILE A 203 -14.08 4.17 -1.26
N VAL A 204 -13.10 4.18 -2.18
CA VAL A 204 -12.39 5.39 -2.62
C VAL A 204 -12.96 6.03 -3.88
#